data_5787b901d84e86fbfd2dff16c7c0e86a
#
_entry.id   5787b901d84e86fbfd2dff16c7c0e86a
#
_cell.length_a   1.000
_cell.length_b   1.000
_cell.length_c   1.000
_cell.angle_alpha   90.00
_cell.angle_beta   90.00
_cell.angle_gamma   90.00
#
_symmetry.space_group_name_H-M   'P 1'
#
loop_
_entity.id
_entity.type
_entity.pdbx_description
1 polymer ?
#
loop_
_entity_poly.entity_id
_entity_poly.type
_entity_poly.pdbx_seq_one_letter_code
_entity_poly.pdbx_strand_id
1 'polypeptide(L)'
;VLSKALERNSFAQNIRRRQLEADYEVATARGNLRSIDLFASVGYTGENRDFPAVYKNLQDNQIVQVGVKIPILDWGKRRGKVRVAKSNREVVLSRIRQEQINFNQNIFLLVENFNNQAQQLAIAKEADLIAQQRYKTSIETFLIGKINTLDLNDAQSSKDAARQKHISELYYYWYYFYQIRSLTLWDFRTNTELEADFDEIVRQ
;
A
#
# COMPACT_ATOMS: atom_id res chain seq x y z
N VAL A 1 5.87 -15.81 7.28
CA VAL A 1 5.04 -14.77 6.64
C VAL A 1 5.61 -13.39 6.91
N LEU A 2 5.69 -12.95 8.20
CA LEU A 2 6.13 -11.59 8.55
C LEU A 2 7.50 -11.19 7.96
N SER A 3 8.52 -12.06 8.07
CA SER A 3 9.85 -11.78 7.52
C SER A 3 9.82 -11.55 6.01
N LYS A 4 9.11 -12.41 5.27
CA LYS A 4 8.98 -12.28 3.82
C LYS A 4 8.21 -11.02 3.42
N ALA A 5 7.15 -10.66 4.15
CA ALA A 5 6.42 -9.42 3.91
C ALA A 5 7.30 -8.18 4.14
N LEU A 6 8.12 -8.15 5.19
CA LEU A 6 9.01 -7.02 5.47
C LEU A 6 10.18 -6.92 4.47
N GLU A 7 10.65 -8.04 3.92
CA GLU A 7 11.73 -8.04 2.93
C GLU A 7 11.28 -7.54 1.55
N ARG A 8 10.09 -7.94 1.10
CA ARG A 8 9.67 -7.90 -0.30
C ARG A 8 8.58 -6.90 -0.60
N ASN A 9 7.82 -6.50 0.41
CA ASN A 9 6.75 -5.54 0.22
C ASN A 9 7.30 -4.13 -0.01
N SER A 10 6.68 -3.40 -0.93
CA SER A 10 6.96 -1.98 -1.19
C SER A 10 6.85 -1.09 0.05
N PHE A 11 6.15 -1.56 1.09
CA PHE A 11 6.02 -0.90 2.38
C PHE A 11 7.39 -0.61 3.03
N ALA A 12 8.29 -1.60 3.08
CA ALA A 12 9.63 -1.43 3.67
C ALA A 12 10.47 -0.41 2.89
N GLN A 13 10.40 -0.44 1.55
CA GLN A 13 11.07 0.52 0.69
C GLN A 13 10.52 1.93 0.86
N ASN A 14 9.18 2.07 0.98
CA ASN A 14 8.52 3.35 1.21
C ASN A 14 8.91 3.97 2.56
N ILE A 15 8.99 3.16 3.62
CA ILE A 15 9.48 3.62 4.93
C ILE A 15 10.90 4.16 4.81
N ARG A 16 11.81 3.42 4.16
CA ARG A 16 13.20 3.84 3.97
C ARG A 16 13.30 5.13 3.16
N ARG A 17 12.52 5.27 2.09
CA ARG A 17 12.44 6.50 1.29
C ARG A 17 12.02 7.69 2.15
N ARG A 18 10.94 7.56 2.92
CA ARG A 18 10.42 8.63 3.79
C ARG A 18 11.39 9.03 4.90
N GLN A 19 12.16 8.07 5.44
CA GLN A 19 13.24 8.38 6.39
C GLN A 19 14.32 9.21 5.75
N LEU A 20 14.79 8.81 4.55
CA LEU A 20 15.81 9.53 3.81
C LEU A 20 15.35 10.93 3.39
N GLU A 21 14.09 11.09 2.98
CA GLU A 21 13.50 12.39 2.66
C GLU A 21 13.50 13.32 3.88
N ALA A 22 13.10 12.83 5.05
CA ALA A 22 13.10 13.60 6.29
C ALA A 22 14.53 13.97 6.74
N ASP A 23 15.49 13.06 6.56
CA ASP A 23 16.92 13.35 6.84
C ASP A 23 17.49 14.37 5.84
N TYR A 24 17.12 14.29 4.57
CA TYR A 24 17.50 15.24 3.53
C TYR A 24 16.96 16.65 3.82
N GLU A 25 15.71 16.78 4.27
CA GLU A 25 15.14 18.08 4.66
C GLU A 25 15.95 18.74 5.80
N VAL A 26 16.36 17.96 6.80
CA VAL A 26 17.22 18.47 7.89
C VAL A 26 18.59 18.85 7.37
N ALA A 27 19.19 18.05 6.48
CA ALA A 27 20.49 18.34 5.87
C ALA A 27 20.44 19.62 5.03
N THR A 28 19.38 19.78 4.22
CA THR A 28 19.13 20.98 3.41
C THR A 28 18.96 22.23 4.28
N ALA A 29 18.15 22.14 5.34
CA ALA A 29 17.97 23.25 6.28
C ALA A 29 19.29 23.63 6.97
N ARG A 30 20.18 22.67 7.28
CA ARG A 30 21.51 22.91 7.81
C ARG A 30 22.45 23.52 6.77
N GLY A 31 22.43 23.04 5.52
CA GLY A 31 23.22 23.60 4.42
C GLY A 31 22.90 25.07 4.19
N ASN A 32 21.62 25.41 4.24
CA ASN A 32 21.14 26.78 4.09
C ASN A 32 21.53 27.74 5.24
N LEU A 33 22.11 27.25 6.36
CA LEU A 33 22.69 28.13 7.38
C LEU A 33 23.87 28.96 6.85
N ARG A 34 24.60 28.42 5.87
CA ARG A 34 25.82 29.00 5.30
C ARG A 34 25.71 29.21 3.79
N SER A 35 24.50 29.39 3.24
CA SER A 35 24.34 29.59 1.81
C SER A 35 24.85 30.97 1.40
N ILE A 36 25.58 30.98 0.28
CA ILE A 36 25.99 32.16 -0.47
C ILE A 36 25.26 32.07 -1.80
N ASP A 37 24.41 33.05 -2.10
CA ASP A 37 23.67 33.09 -3.35
C ASP A 37 24.46 33.89 -4.38
N LEU A 38 24.85 33.26 -5.48
CA LEU A 38 25.43 33.90 -6.65
C LEU A 38 24.32 34.10 -7.69
N PHE A 39 24.17 35.31 -8.18
CA PHE A 39 23.21 35.58 -9.23
C PHE A 39 23.90 36.30 -10.40
N ALA A 40 23.44 35.97 -11.61
CA ALA A 40 23.82 36.66 -12.82
C ALA A 40 22.54 37.01 -13.59
N SER A 41 22.42 38.23 -14.07
CA SER A 41 21.31 38.64 -14.96
C SER A 41 21.88 39.38 -16.15
N VAL A 42 21.28 39.12 -17.32
CA VAL A 42 21.55 39.79 -18.55
C VAL A 42 20.22 40.38 -19.03
N GLY A 43 20.21 41.69 -19.27
CA GLY A 43 19.02 42.40 -19.73
C GLY A 43 19.33 43.36 -20.82
N TYR A 44 18.35 43.62 -21.71
CA TYR A 44 18.36 44.66 -22.71
C TYR A 44 17.29 45.66 -22.30
N THR A 45 17.60 46.97 -22.39
CA THR A 45 16.62 48.02 -22.18
C THR A 45 16.17 48.56 -23.51
N GLY A 46 14.85 48.66 -23.71
CA GLY A 46 14.24 49.35 -24.86
C GLY A 46 13.23 50.35 -24.36
N GLU A 47 13.26 51.58 -24.90
CA GLU A 47 12.32 52.63 -24.55
C GLU A 47 11.56 53.04 -25.81
N ASN A 48 10.25 52.76 -25.87
CA ASN A 48 9.40 53.24 -26.93
C ASN A 48 7.94 53.37 -26.44
N ARG A 49 7.18 54.26 -27.09
CA ARG A 49 5.78 54.50 -26.76
C ARG A 49 4.83 53.38 -27.19
N ASP A 50 5.22 52.56 -28.18
CA ASP A 50 4.43 51.45 -28.70
C ASP A 50 5.08 50.09 -28.37
N PHE A 51 4.33 49.16 -27.77
CA PHE A 51 4.77 47.84 -27.36
C PHE A 51 5.48 47.01 -28.45
N PRO A 52 5.01 46.96 -29.72
CA PRO A 52 5.73 46.23 -30.78
C PRO A 52 7.04 46.89 -31.20
N ALA A 53 7.20 48.19 -31.02
CA ALA A 53 8.38 48.97 -31.42
C ALA A 53 9.51 48.86 -30.39
N VAL A 54 9.21 48.50 -29.13
CA VAL A 54 10.20 48.22 -28.07
C VAL A 54 11.10 47.06 -28.45
N TYR A 55 10.54 46.03 -29.08
CA TYR A 55 11.30 44.85 -29.52
C TYR A 55 12.08 45.02 -30.82
N LYS A 56 11.75 46.07 -31.63
CA LYS A 56 12.44 46.37 -32.88
C LYS A 56 13.62 47.33 -32.72
N ASN A 57 13.60 48.16 -31.68
CA ASN A 57 14.65 49.14 -31.39
C ASN A 57 15.15 48.89 -29.94
N LEU A 58 15.78 47.75 -29.73
CA LEU A 58 16.56 47.50 -28.51
C LEU A 58 17.76 48.46 -28.55
N GLN A 59 17.79 49.42 -27.65
CA GLN A 59 18.97 50.28 -27.47
C GLN A 59 20.13 49.38 -27.04
N ASP A 60 21.35 49.69 -27.51
CA ASP A 60 22.59 48.96 -27.24
C ASP A 60 23.03 48.96 -25.73
N ASN A 61 22.12 49.17 -24.81
CA ASN A 61 22.35 49.11 -23.40
C ASN A 61 22.19 47.64 -22.90
N GLN A 62 23.24 46.89 -23.04
CA GLN A 62 23.37 45.56 -22.41
C GLN A 62 23.73 45.73 -20.93
N ILE A 63 22.84 45.29 -20.06
CA ILE A 63 23.10 45.29 -18.63
C ILE A 63 23.49 43.86 -18.25
N VAL A 64 24.75 43.67 -17.86
CA VAL A 64 25.22 42.40 -17.23
C VAL A 64 25.45 42.68 -15.75
N GLN A 65 24.69 42.00 -14.91
CA GLN A 65 24.84 42.09 -13.46
C GLN A 65 25.29 40.75 -12.92
N VAL A 66 26.37 40.73 -12.16
CA VAL A 66 26.83 39.60 -11.36
C VAL A 66 26.90 40.05 -9.91
N GLY A 67 26.27 39.34 -9.05
CA GLY A 67 26.28 39.72 -7.62
C GLY A 67 26.33 38.52 -6.68
N VAL A 68 26.82 38.76 -5.49
CA VAL A 68 26.90 37.80 -4.39
C VAL A 68 26.05 38.32 -3.23
N LYS A 69 25.10 37.50 -2.79
CA LYS A 69 24.27 37.82 -1.63
C LYS A 69 24.66 36.96 -0.46
N ILE A 70 25.23 37.59 0.57
CA ILE A 70 25.63 36.96 1.83
C ILE A 70 24.72 37.48 2.94
N PRO A 71 23.88 36.62 3.55
CA PRO A 71 23.05 37.06 4.68
C PRO A 71 23.89 37.14 5.96
N ILE A 72 24.16 38.34 6.40
CA ILE A 72 24.98 38.61 7.61
C ILE A 72 24.14 38.50 8.89
N LEU A 73 22.89 38.95 8.86
CA LEU A 73 21.94 38.92 9.98
C LEU A 73 20.57 38.45 9.50
N ASP A 74 20.04 37.38 10.10
CA ASP A 74 18.73 36.80 9.78
C ASP A 74 17.79 36.66 10.99
N TRP A 75 18.15 37.27 12.11
CA TRP A 75 17.39 37.26 13.38
C TRP A 75 17.01 35.87 13.84
N GLY A 76 17.82 34.85 13.54
CA GLY A 76 17.56 33.46 13.92
C GLY A 76 16.60 32.69 13.01
N LYS A 77 16.11 33.29 11.90
CA LYS A 77 15.18 32.68 10.95
C LYS A 77 15.70 31.34 10.42
N ARG A 78 16.98 31.26 10.03
CA ARG A 78 17.59 30.02 9.50
C ARG A 78 17.74 28.94 10.57
N ARG A 79 18.14 29.33 11.81
CA ARG A 79 18.17 28.40 12.95
C ARG A 79 16.76 27.89 13.29
N GLY A 80 15.73 28.75 13.17
CA GLY A 80 14.34 28.39 13.29
C GLY A 80 13.93 27.31 12.26
N LYS A 81 14.30 27.49 10.98
CA LYS A 81 14.03 26.50 9.93
C LYS A 81 14.66 25.13 10.24
N VAL A 82 15.90 25.10 10.76
CA VAL A 82 16.53 23.83 11.16
C VAL A 82 15.77 23.16 12.30
N ARG A 83 15.29 23.93 13.30
CA ARG A 83 14.46 23.36 14.38
C ARG A 83 13.15 22.78 13.86
N VAL A 84 12.48 23.50 12.96
CA VAL A 84 11.25 23.00 12.32
C VAL A 84 11.53 21.73 11.52
N ALA A 85 12.57 21.69 10.70
CA ALA A 85 12.94 20.50 9.94
C ALA A 85 13.24 19.29 10.84
N LYS A 86 13.93 19.51 11.97
CA LYS A 86 14.17 18.44 12.96
C LYS A 86 12.87 17.94 13.60
N SER A 87 11.98 18.86 13.99
CA SER A 87 10.68 18.48 14.56
C SER A 87 9.82 17.72 13.55
N ASN A 88 9.79 18.16 12.29
CA ASN A 88 9.10 17.44 11.21
C ASN A 88 9.66 16.03 11.02
N ARG A 89 10.99 15.88 11.06
CA ARG A 89 11.64 14.55 11.01
C ARG A 89 11.15 13.65 12.15
N GLU A 90 11.08 14.14 13.37
CA GLU A 90 10.57 13.38 14.52
C GLU A 90 9.12 12.94 14.34
N VAL A 91 8.27 13.82 13.79
CA VAL A 91 6.88 13.48 13.43
C VAL A 91 6.85 12.37 12.39
N VAL A 92 7.65 12.47 11.32
CA VAL A 92 7.74 11.43 10.28
C VAL A 92 8.18 10.09 10.88
N LEU A 93 9.23 10.09 11.72
CA LEU A 93 9.71 8.87 12.37
C LEU A 93 8.67 8.25 13.32
N SER A 94 7.89 9.08 14.01
CA SER A 94 6.80 8.61 14.87
C SER A 94 5.67 7.96 14.05
N ARG A 95 5.29 8.57 12.92
CA ARG A 95 4.31 8.00 11.99
C ARG A 95 4.80 6.66 11.41
N ILE A 96 6.04 6.60 11.00
CA ILE A 96 6.65 5.36 10.49
C ILE A 96 6.58 4.25 11.53
N ARG A 97 6.91 4.52 12.79
CA ARG A 97 6.80 3.53 13.87
C ARG A 97 5.36 3.03 14.05
N GLN A 98 4.39 3.95 14.02
CA GLN A 98 2.98 3.57 14.13
C GLN A 98 2.52 2.71 12.93
N GLU A 99 2.92 3.09 11.73
CA GLU A 99 2.62 2.32 10.51
C GLU A 99 3.26 0.91 10.54
N GLN A 100 4.48 0.78 11.07
CA GLN A 100 5.12 -0.53 11.26
C GLN A 100 4.36 -1.41 12.25
N ILE A 101 3.90 -0.83 13.36
CA ILE A 101 3.08 -1.55 14.33
C ILE A 101 1.78 -2.03 13.68
N ASN A 102 1.08 -1.14 12.97
CA ASN A 102 -0.17 -1.47 12.29
C ASN A 102 0.04 -2.54 11.21
N PHE A 103 1.12 -2.45 10.44
CA PHE A 103 1.47 -3.44 9.42
C PHE A 103 1.71 -4.82 10.04
N ASN A 104 2.48 -4.89 11.12
CA ASN A 104 2.73 -6.14 11.82
C ASN A 104 1.45 -6.75 12.41
N GLN A 105 0.58 -5.92 12.99
CA GLN A 105 -0.74 -6.36 13.49
C GLN A 105 -1.63 -6.90 12.37
N ASN A 106 -1.66 -6.22 11.22
CA ASN A 106 -2.46 -6.66 10.07
C ASN A 106 -1.97 -8.00 9.53
N ILE A 107 -0.66 -8.22 9.45
CA ILE A 107 -0.09 -9.53 9.05
C ILE A 107 -0.47 -10.61 10.06
N PHE A 108 -0.32 -10.31 11.35
CA PHE A 108 -0.68 -11.26 12.39
C PHE A 108 -2.15 -11.68 12.29
N LEU A 109 -3.07 -10.70 12.21
CA LEU A 109 -4.50 -10.96 12.07
C LEU A 109 -4.82 -11.73 10.78
N LEU A 110 -4.14 -11.42 9.67
CA LEU A 110 -4.35 -12.12 8.41
C LEU A 110 -3.94 -13.60 8.50
N VAL A 111 -2.83 -13.90 9.16
CA VAL A 111 -2.37 -15.28 9.37
C VAL A 111 -3.33 -16.04 10.32
N GLU A 112 -3.77 -15.41 11.40
CA GLU A 112 -4.75 -16.01 12.32
C GLU A 112 -6.10 -16.27 11.63
N ASN A 113 -6.57 -15.32 10.83
CA ASN A 113 -7.78 -15.50 10.04
C ASN A 113 -7.65 -16.68 9.05
N PHE A 114 -6.49 -16.81 8.39
CA PHE A 114 -6.23 -17.94 7.49
C PHE A 114 -6.23 -19.28 8.23
N ASN A 115 -5.58 -19.36 9.40
CA ASN A 115 -5.54 -20.56 10.21
C ASN A 115 -6.96 -20.97 10.69
N ASN A 116 -7.74 -19.98 11.17
CA ASN A 116 -9.12 -20.21 11.58
C ASN A 116 -10.00 -20.65 10.40
N GLN A 117 -9.78 -20.04 9.22
CA GLN A 117 -10.52 -20.37 8.02
C GLN A 117 -10.26 -21.80 7.53
N ALA A 118 -9.04 -22.29 7.68
CA ALA A 118 -8.72 -23.69 7.36
C ALA A 118 -9.53 -24.67 8.22
N GLN A 119 -9.72 -24.36 9.49
CA GLN A 119 -10.55 -25.17 10.40
C GLN A 119 -12.04 -25.06 10.04
N GLN A 120 -12.55 -23.85 9.77
CA GLN A 120 -13.92 -23.63 9.36
C GLN A 120 -14.27 -24.36 8.06
N LEU A 121 -13.34 -24.36 7.10
CA LEU A 121 -13.50 -25.12 5.85
C LEU A 121 -13.60 -26.62 6.12
N ALA A 122 -12.76 -27.18 6.99
CA ALA A 122 -12.81 -28.60 7.34
C ALA A 122 -14.16 -28.97 7.98
N ILE A 123 -14.65 -28.15 8.92
CA ILE A 123 -15.96 -28.35 9.58
C ILE A 123 -17.11 -28.24 8.57
N ALA A 124 -17.08 -27.22 7.71
CA ALA A 124 -18.13 -27.03 6.71
C ALA A 124 -18.17 -28.15 5.66
N LYS A 125 -17.01 -28.68 5.28
CA LYS A 125 -16.93 -29.86 4.40
C LYS A 125 -17.55 -31.08 5.02
N GLU A 126 -17.28 -31.36 6.29
CA GLU A 126 -17.85 -32.49 7.02
C GLU A 126 -19.36 -32.32 7.18
N ALA A 127 -19.83 -31.11 7.55
CA ALA A 127 -21.23 -30.79 7.66
C ALA A 127 -21.99 -31.00 6.31
N ASP A 128 -21.38 -30.61 5.18
CA ASP A 128 -21.94 -30.85 3.84
C ASP A 128 -22.08 -32.36 3.57
N LEU A 129 -21.06 -33.17 3.88
CA LEU A 129 -21.12 -34.63 3.71
C LEU A 129 -22.23 -35.26 4.56
N ILE A 130 -22.34 -34.89 5.84
CA ILE A 130 -23.38 -35.38 6.73
C ILE A 130 -24.77 -34.99 6.23
N ALA A 131 -24.96 -33.73 5.80
CA ALA A 131 -26.23 -33.25 5.29
C ALA A 131 -26.65 -33.97 3.99
N GLN A 132 -25.72 -34.27 3.11
CA GLN A 132 -25.96 -35.06 1.90
C GLN A 132 -26.40 -36.51 2.27
N GLN A 133 -25.74 -37.13 3.22
CA GLN A 133 -26.10 -38.48 3.69
C GLN A 133 -27.49 -38.48 4.33
N ARG A 134 -27.76 -37.50 5.23
CA ARG A 134 -29.09 -37.34 5.85
C ARG A 134 -30.21 -37.20 4.79
N TYR A 135 -29.99 -36.35 3.77
CA TYR A 135 -30.95 -36.15 2.69
C TYR A 135 -31.21 -37.45 1.91
N LYS A 136 -30.14 -38.20 1.57
CA LYS A 136 -30.25 -39.52 0.92
C LYS A 136 -31.10 -40.49 1.73
N THR A 137 -30.80 -40.62 3.02
CA THR A 137 -31.60 -41.48 3.94
C THR A 137 -33.04 -40.97 4.05
N SER A 138 -33.28 -39.67 4.06
CA SER A 138 -34.64 -39.10 4.09
C SER A 138 -35.45 -39.45 2.83
N ILE A 139 -34.83 -39.46 1.62
CA ILE A 139 -35.46 -39.93 0.39
C ILE A 139 -35.90 -41.39 0.53
N GLU A 140 -34.97 -42.27 0.97
CA GLU A 140 -35.23 -43.68 1.15
C GLU A 140 -36.40 -43.92 2.14
N THR A 141 -36.41 -43.18 3.24
CA THR A 141 -37.42 -43.26 4.30
C THR A 141 -38.77 -42.69 3.84
N PHE A 142 -38.78 -41.65 3.00
CA PHE A 142 -39.98 -41.11 2.41
C PHE A 142 -40.63 -42.09 1.42
N LEU A 143 -39.83 -42.74 0.59
CA LEU A 143 -40.35 -43.75 -0.38
C LEU A 143 -41.05 -44.93 0.29
N ILE A 144 -40.68 -45.30 1.51
CA ILE A 144 -41.35 -46.34 2.30
C ILE A 144 -42.47 -45.79 3.22
N GLY A 145 -42.82 -44.49 3.07
CA GLY A 145 -43.93 -43.86 3.78
C GLY A 145 -43.70 -43.59 5.29
N LYS A 146 -42.44 -43.56 5.73
CA LYS A 146 -42.12 -43.37 7.19
C LYS A 146 -41.92 -41.92 7.59
N ILE A 147 -41.69 -41.00 6.64
CA ILE A 147 -41.62 -39.55 6.86
C ILE A 147 -42.57 -38.85 5.87
N ASN A 148 -42.92 -37.62 6.21
CA ASN A 148 -43.81 -36.79 5.37
C ASN A 148 -42.96 -35.87 4.44
N THR A 149 -43.65 -35.16 3.55
CA THR A 149 -43.08 -34.22 2.60
C THR A 149 -42.34 -33.05 3.29
N LEU A 150 -42.84 -32.63 4.48
CA LEU A 150 -42.22 -31.53 5.23
C LEU A 150 -40.81 -31.94 5.76
N ASP A 151 -40.73 -33.16 6.29
CA ASP A 151 -39.46 -33.73 6.78
C ASP A 151 -38.40 -33.87 5.65
N LEU A 152 -38.88 -34.33 4.47
CA LEU A 152 -37.99 -34.42 3.29
C LEU A 152 -37.54 -33.05 2.82
N ASN A 153 -38.43 -32.05 2.81
CA ASN A 153 -38.11 -30.67 2.41
C ASN A 153 -37.13 -30.02 3.39
N ASP A 154 -37.27 -30.27 4.71
CA ASP A 154 -36.32 -29.84 5.73
C ASP A 154 -34.91 -30.44 5.49
N ALA A 155 -34.87 -31.74 5.22
CA ALA A 155 -33.59 -32.41 4.91
C ALA A 155 -32.92 -31.86 3.64
N GLN A 156 -33.72 -31.52 2.61
CA GLN A 156 -33.22 -30.87 1.38
C GLN A 156 -32.68 -29.47 1.68
N SER A 157 -33.44 -28.66 2.39
CA SER A 157 -33.05 -27.29 2.75
C SER A 157 -31.79 -27.29 3.58
N SER A 158 -31.67 -28.21 4.53
CA SER A 158 -30.46 -28.39 5.36
C SER A 158 -29.23 -28.79 4.52
N LYS A 159 -29.38 -29.69 3.54
CA LYS A 159 -28.34 -30.07 2.59
C LYS A 159 -27.88 -28.89 1.76
N ASP A 160 -28.81 -28.11 1.21
CA ASP A 160 -28.49 -26.97 0.35
C ASP A 160 -27.81 -25.85 1.14
N ALA A 161 -28.23 -25.60 2.39
CA ALA A 161 -27.58 -24.66 3.30
C ALA A 161 -26.16 -25.09 3.67
N ALA A 162 -25.95 -26.38 3.98
CA ALA A 162 -24.63 -26.92 4.29
C ALA A 162 -23.69 -26.84 3.08
N ARG A 163 -24.18 -27.12 1.87
CA ARG A 163 -23.44 -26.98 0.63
C ARG A 163 -23.03 -25.54 0.37
N GLN A 164 -23.96 -24.59 0.51
CA GLN A 164 -23.67 -23.18 0.37
C GLN A 164 -22.60 -22.71 1.37
N LYS A 165 -22.71 -23.15 2.62
CA LYS A 165 -21.71 -22.84 3.66
C LYS A 165 -20.33 -23.36 3.27
N HIS A 166 -20.24 -24.63 2.84
CA HIS A 166 -18.96 -25.21 2.39
C HIS A 166 -18.33 -24.41 1.23
N ILE A 167 -19.10 -24.01 0.25
CA ILE A 167 -18.62 -23.19 -0.89
C ILE A 167 -18.13 -21.82 -0.39
N SER A 168 -18.86 -21.18 0.52
CA SER A 168 -18.46 -19.89 1.10
C SER A 168 -17.14 -19.99 1.88
N GLU A 169 -16.99 -21.04 2.70
CA GLU A 169 -15.75 -21.23 3.46
C GLU A 169 -14.56 -21.57 2.56
N LEU A 170 -14.77 -22.30 1.46
CA LEU A 170 -13.76 -22.55 0.44
C LEU A 170 -13.31 -21.26 -0.24
N TYR A 171 -14.27 -20.38 -0.56
CA TYR A 171 -13.95 -19.06 -1.12
C TYR A 171 -13.08 -18.24 -0.17
N TYR A 172 -13.46 -18.11 1.13
CA TYR A 172 -12.69 -17.36 2.10
C TYR A 172 -11.32 -17.96 2.39
N TYR A 173 -11.18 -19.29 2.34
CA TYR A 173 -9.88 -19.95 2.44
C TYR A 173 -8.92 -19.49 1.35
N TRP A 174 -9.36 -19.51 0.08
CA TRP A 174 -8.57 -19.05 -1.03
C TRP A 174 -8.34 -17.54 -1.01
N TYR A 175 -9.33 -16.76 -0.56
CA TYR A 175 -9.21 -15.32 -0.39
C TYR A 175 -8.06 -14.96 0.56
N TYR A 176 -8.02 -15.53 1.77
CA TYR A 176 -6.93 -15.29 2.71
C TYR A 176 -5.59 -15.82 2.22
N PHE A 177 -5.57 -16.98 1.55
CA PHE A 177 -4.36 -17.53 0.95
C PHE A 177 -3.76 -16.57 -0.07
N TYR A 178 -4.56 -16.06 -1.00
CA TYR A 178 -4.07 -15.11 -2.01
C TYR A 178 -3.73 -13.75 -1.42
N GLN A 179 -4.39 -13.30 -0.36
CA GLN A 179 -4.00 -12.09 0.37
C GLN A 179 -2.61 -12.23 1.00
N ILE A 180 -2.32 -13.33 1.67
CA ILE A 180 -0.98 -13.61 2.23
C ILE A 180 0.06 -13.63 1.10
N ARG A 181 -0.25 -14.31 0.01
CA ARG A 181 0.62 -14.42 -1.16
C ARG A 181 0.93 -13.06 -1.79
N SER A 182 -0.08 -12.22 -1.99
CA SER A 182 0.08 -10.85 -2.49
C SER A 182 0.89 -9.96 -1.55
N LEU A 183 0.68 -10.10 -0.24
CA LEU A 183 1.36 -9.29 0.76
C LEU A 183 2.85 -9.64 0.90
N THR A 184 3.18 -10.93 0.72
CA THR A 184 4.54 -11.45 0.90
C THR A 184 5.34 -11.58 -0.39
N LEU A 185 4.67 -11.55 -1.54
CA LEU A 185 5.21 -11.90 -2.87
C LEU A 185 5.90 -13.27 -2.83
N TRP A 186 5.35 -14.20 -2.05
CA TRP A 186 5.88 -15.54 -1.83
C TRP A 186 4.77 -16.57 -1.87
N ASP A 187 5.00 -17.65 -2.63
CA ASP A 187 4.10 -18.80 -2.63
C ASP A 187 4.56 -19.82 -1.58
N PHE A 188 3.82 -19.88 -0.46
CA PHE A 188 4.14 -20.81 0.64
C PHE A 188 3.84 -22.28 0.32
N ARG A 189 3.09 -22.57 -0.74
CA ARG A 189 2.79 -23.93 -1.16
C ARG A 189 3.95 -24.55 -1.96
N THR A 190 4.51 -23.78 -2.87
CA THR A 190 5.66 -24.19 -3.72
C THR A 190 6.99 -23.80 -3.10
N ASN A 191 6.96 -22.94 -2.06
CA ASN A 191 8.12 -22.32 -1.43
C ASN A 191 8.99 -21.53 -2.42
N THR A 192 8.36 -20.84 -3.36
CA THR A 192 9.00 -20.05 -4.41
C THR A 192 8.61 -18.59 -4.35
N GLU A 193 9.46 -17.74 -4.90
CA GLU A 193 9.17 -16.33 -5.13
C GLU A 193 8.12 -16.15 -6.22
N LEU A 194 7.29 -15.13 -6.07
CA LEU A 194 6.37 -14.69 -7.12
C LEU A 194 7.11 -13.69 -8.00
N GLU A 195 7.53 -14.13 -9.16
CA GLU A 195 8.05 -13.28 -10.22
C GLU A 195 6.97 -13.15 -11.31
N ALA A 196 6.76 -11.92 -11.78
CA ALA A 196 5.94 -11.67 -12.95
C ALA A 196 6.89 -11.50 -14.15
N ASP A 197 6.84 -12.43 -15.09
CA ASP A 197 7.50 -12.24 -16.39
C ASP A 197 6.63 -11.30 -17.23
N PHE A 198 6.96 -10.02 -17.19
CA PHE A 198 6.23 -8.99 -17.95
C PHE A 198 6.40 -9.17 -19.47
N ASP A 199 7.49 -9.77 -19.92
CA ASP A 199 7.73 -10.01 -21.34
C ASP A 199 6.82 -11.12 -21.89
N GLU A 200 6.48 -12.11 -21.07
CA GLU A 200 5.50 -13.14 -21.42
C GLU A 200 4.07 -12.59 -21.41
N ILE A 201 3.73 -11.72 -20.44
CA ILE A 201 2.39 -11.10 -20.33
C ILE A 201 2.10 -10.17 -21.52
N VAL A 202 3.10 -9.44 -22.01
CA VAL A 202 2.96 -8.50 -23.14
C VAL A 202 2.87 -9.24 -24.49
N ARG A 203 3.32 -10.51 -24.58
CA ARG A 203 3.26 -11.32 -25.82
C ARG A 203 1.95 -12.10 -25.99
N GLN A 204 1.08 -12.11 -24.96
CA GLN A 204 -0.29 -12.68 -25.04
C GLN A 204 -1.30 -11.62 -25.47
#